data_b0d8886938527e1c7ebb629a55cb80f2
#
_entry.id   b0d8886938527e1c7ebb629a55cb80f2
#
_cell.length_a   1.000
_cell.length_b   1.000
_cell.length_c   1.000
_cell.angle_alpha   90.00
_cell.angle_beta   90.00
_cell.angle_gamma   90.00
#
_symmetry.space_group_name_H-M   'P 1'
#
loop_
_entity.id
_entity.type
_entity.pdbx_description
1 polymer ?
#
loop_
_entity_poly.entity_id
_entity_poly.type
_entity_poly.pdbx_seq_one_letter_code
_entity_poly.pdbx_strand_id
1 'polypeptide(L)'
;FLMIRRPPRSTLFPYTTLFRSVPFTMTEEKNTGTNLPAQIDLYATQGNKYEFLFITKGGGSANKTFLYQQTKALLNEETLTKFIQQKVLDLGTSACPPYHLAVVIGGTSAEACLTTVKKASAGYYDHLPTSGNEGGRAFRDLEWEEKILKICRDKGIGAQFGGKYWVHDVRVIRLPRHAASCPVGIGVSCSADRNIKGKITEEGIFLEQLEKNPARFLPAESPALTPAVNIDLDQPMENVLKELSKYPVKTRLNLSGTLIVARDIAHARIKQMIDEGKPMPEYFKKHPVYYAGPAKTPKGMASGSFGPTTA
;
A
#
# COMPACT_ATOMS: atom_id res chain seq x y z
N PHE A 1 -4.83 30.31 8.70
CA PHE A 1 -5.19 29.24 9.65
C PHE A 1 -6.40 28.51 9.09
N LEU A 2 -6.18 27.40 8.37
CA LEU A 2 -7.25 26.55 7.92
C LEU A 2 -7.64 25.64 9.09
N MET A 3 -8.70 25.99 9.82
CA MET A 3 -9.33 25.04 10.72
C MET A 3 -10.07 24.02 9.88
N ILE A 4 -9.43 22.88 9.61
CA ILE A 4 -10.14 21.72 9.07
C ILE A 4 -11.04 21.22 10.20
N ARG A 5 -12.34 21.52 10.13
CA ARG A 5 -13.32 20.85 10.99
C ARG A 5 -13.13 19.35 10.79
N ARG A 6 -13.11 18.59 11.88
CA ARG A 6 -13.07 17.12 11.84
C ARG A 6 -14.13 16.66 10.85
N PRO A 7 -13.79 15.88 9.83
CA PRO A 7 -14.83 15.30 8.97
C PRO A 7 -15.79 14.51 9.85
N PRO A 8 -17.09 14.49 9.53
CA PRO A 8 -18.05 13.66 10.25
C PRO A 8 -17.48 12.24 10.30
N ARG A 9 -17.54 11.61 11.46
CA ARG A 9 -17.00 10.28 11.70
C ARG A 9 -17.56 9.34 10.64
N SER A 10 -16.78 9.10 9.59
CA SER A 10 -17.15 8.17 8.55
C SER A 10 -17.20 6.78 9.17
N THR A 11 -18.37 6.16 9.13
CA THR A 11 -18.58 4.78 9.58
C THR A 11 -17.84 3.76 8.72
N LEU A 12 -17.35 4.15 7.54
CA LEU A 12 -16.59 3.29 6.62
C LEU A 12 -15.12 3.10 7.01
N PHE A 13 -14.55 4.02 7.78
CA PHE A 13 -13.19 3.90 8.31
C PHE A 13 -13.17 4.37 9.77
N PRO A 14 -13.71 3.54 10.67
CA PRO A 14 -13.83 3.92 12.05
C PRO A 14 -12.49 3.87 12.74
N TYR A 15 -11.59 4.58 12.62
CA TYR A 15 -10.29 4.64 13.28
C TYR A 15 -9.11 4.30 12.36
N THR A 16 -8.76 5.21 11.49
CA THR A 16 -7.33 5.43 11.28
C THR A 16 -6.76 5.73 12.67
N THR A 17 -6.03 4.79 13.20
CA THR A 17 -5.28 4.98 14.41
C THR A 17 -4.45 6.24 14.21
N LEU A 18 -4.48 7.14 15.18
CA LEU A 18 -3.69 8.36 15.14
C LEU A 18 -2.25 7.92 15.38
N PHE A 19 -1.43 7.89 14.33
CA PHE A 19 -0.08 7.33 14.37
C PHE A 19 1.03 8.35 14.40
N ARG A 20 0.69 9.64 14.45
CA ARG A 20 1.73 10.66 14.50
C ARG A 20 2.38 10.66 15.87
N SER A 21 3.64 10.24 15.92
CA SER A 21 4.51 10.40 17.09
C SER A 21 5.40 11.61 16.93
N VAL A 22 5.74 12.23 18.05
CA VAL A 22 6.74 13.29 18.16
C VAL A 22 7.84 12.85 19.12
N PRO A 23 9.12 13.05 18.74
CA PRO A 23 10.24 12.66 19.58
C PRO A 23 10.40 13.63 20.77
N PHE A 24 10.68 13.07 21.93
CA PHE A 24 11.11 13.79 23.11
C PHE A 24 12.59 13.57 23.39
N THR A 25 13.06 12.33 23.21
CA THR A 25 14.47 11.94 23.28
C THR A 25 14.79 11.03 22.11
N MET A 26 15.99 10.51 22.04
CA MET A 26 16.37 9.53 20.99
C MET A 26 15.49 8.27 21.03
N THR A 27 15.02 7.85 22.17
CA THR A 27 14.28 6.60 22.37
C THR A 27 12.84 6.80 22.85
N GLU A 28 12.47 8.02 23.23
CA GLU A 28 11.14 8.32 23.74
C GLU A 28 10.31 9.11 22.74
N GLU A 29 9.12 8.60 22.41
CA GLU A 29 8.16 9.22 21.53
C GLU A 29 6.78 9.30 22.18
N LYS A 30 6.02 10.31 21.80
CA LYS A 30 4.63 10.47 22.22
C LYS A 30 3.70 10.62 21.03
N ASN A 31 2.63 9.86 21.04
CA ASN A 31 1.58 10.01 20.03
C ASN A 31 0.80 11.31 20.25
N THR A 32 0.65 12.12 19.22
CA THR A 32 -0.03 13.42 19.33
C THR A 32 -1.54 13.31 19.44
N GLY A 33 -2.13 12.16 19.10
CA GLY A 33 -3.58 11.98 19.08
C GLY A 33 -4.32 12.76 17.99
N THR A 34 -3.61 13.50 17.13
CA THR A 34 -4.20 14.40 16.12
C THR A 34 -3.74 14.13 14.70
N ASN A 35 -2.75 13.26 14.49
CA ASN A 35 -2.00 13.09 13.24
C ASN A 35 -1.23 14.34 12.76
N LEU A 36 -1.03 15.32 13.63
CA LEU A 36 -0.19 16.47 13.36
C LEU A 36 1.16 16.32 14.08
N PRO A 37 2.24 16.93 13.54
CA PRO A 37 2.31 17.74 12.32
C PRO A 37 2.17 16.90 11.04
N ALA A 38 1.57 17.50 9.99
CA ALA A 38 1.50 16.92 8.67
C ALA A 38 2.56 17.54 7.76
N GLN A 39 2.99 16.83 6.71
CA GLN A 39 3.76 17.44 5.63
C GLN A 39 2.83 18.28 4.78
N ILE A 40 3.20 19.53 4.51
CA ILE A 40 2.48 20.47 3.66
C ILE A 40 3.47 21.03 2.64
N ASP A 41 3.24 20.76 1.36
CA ASP A 41 4.03 21.28 0.26
C ASP A 41 3.20 22.33 -0.48
N LEU A 42 3.73 23.52 -0.69
CA LEU A 42 3.08 24.63 -1.37
C LEU A 42 3.77 24.93 -2.69
N TYR A 43 2.98 25.06 -3.75
CA TYR A 43 3.46 25.41 -5.08
C TYR A 43 2.69 26.62 -5.59
N ALA A 44 3.41 27.64 -6.03
CA ALA A 44 2.79 28.78 -6.70
C ALA A 44 2.41 28.40 -8.13
N THR A 45 1.18 28.75 -8.52
CA THR A 45 0.68 28.59 -9.89
C THR A 45 0.02 29.88 -10.35
N GLN A 46 -0.18 30.02 -11.67
CA GLN A 46 -0.96 31.13 -12.21
C GLN A 46 -2.46 30.87 -12.06
N GLY A 47 -3.23 31.94 -11.91
CA GLY A 47 -4.68 31.90 -11.85
C GLY A 47 -5.25 32.27 -10.47
N ASN A 48 -6.57 32.15 -10.34
CA ASN A 48 -7.37 32.56 -9.18
C ASN A 48 -7.97 31.39 -8.42
N LYS A 49 -7.36 30.21 -8.47
CA LYS A 49 -7.84 29.01 -7.80
C LYS A 49 -6.79 28.42 -6.88
N TYR A 50 -7.24 27.78 -5.80
CA TYR A 50 -6.42 26.91 -4.96
C TYR A 50 -6.72 25.46 -5.29
N GLU A 51 -5.69 24.66 -5.57
CA GLU A 51 -5.83 23.22 -5.83
C GLU A 51 -5.15 22.45 -4.71
N PHE A 52 -5.79 21.40 -4.25
CA PHE A 52 -5.33 20.58 -3.14
C PHE A 52 -5.27 19.12 -3.54
N LEU A 53 -4.22 18.45 -3.10
CA LEU A 53 -4.12 17.00 -3.09
C LEU A 53 -3.89 16.55 -1.64
N PHE A 54 -4.86 15.86 -1.09
CA PHE A 54 -4.75 15.24 0.23
C PHE A 54 -4.36 13.78 0.06
N ILE A 55 -3.24 13.40 0.67
CA ILE A 55 -2.72 12.04 0.63
C ILE A 55 -2.69 11.49 2.04
N THR A 56 -3.41 10.40 2.29
CA THR A 56 -3.29 9.63 3.52
C THR A 56 -2.55 8.34 3.24
N LYS A 57 -1.28 8.28 3.61
CA LYS A 57 -0.40 7.14 3.34
C LYS A 57 -0.15 6.35 4.62
N GLY A 58 -0.41 5.05 4.59
CA GLY A 58 -0.11 4.17 5.72
C GLY A 58 1.39 3.98 5.96
N GLY A 59 1.77 3.64 7.18
CA GLY A 59 3.18 3.44 7.56
C GLY A 59 3.89 2.38 6.70
N GLY A 60 3.23 1.25 6.41
CA GLY A 60 3.78 0.23 5.54
C GLY A 60 4.12 0.77 4.15
N SER A 61 3.23 1.53 3.53
CA SER A 61 3.48 2.16 2.23
C SER A 61 4.56 3.24 2.30
N ALA A 62 4.57 4.04 3.37
CA ALA A 62 5.59 5.05 3.59
C ALA A 62 6.99 4.44 3.70
N ASN A 63 7.11 3.30 4.40
CA ASN A 63 8.35 2.55 4.55
C ASN A 63 8.82 1.88 3.24
N LYS A 64 7.96 1.77 2.23
CA LYS A 64 8.28 1.19 0.92
C LYS A 64 8.45 2.28 -0.15
N THR A 65 9.21 3.31 0.20
CA THR A 65 9.63 4.38 -0.71
C THR A 65 11.14 4.50 -0.65
N PHE A 66 11.80 4.21 -1.76
CA PHE A 66 13.24 4.10 -1.85
C PHE A 66 13.80 5.04 -2.92
N LEU A 67 14.98 5.57 -2.67
CA LEU A 67 15.78 6.30 -3.63
C LEU A 67 17.09 5.53 -3.89
N TYR A 68 17.40 5.33 -5.16
CA TYR A 68 18.64 4.73 -5.62
C TYR A 68 19.38 5.72 -6.48
N GLN A 69 20.56 6.12 -6.06
CA GLN A 69 21.43 6.96 -6.87
C GLN A 69 22.17 6.09 -7.87
N GLN A 70 21.86 6.30 -9.13
CA GLN A 70 22.45 5.58 -10.26
C GLN A 70 23.16 6.53 -11.20
N THR A 71 23.74 5.99 -12.26
CA THR A 71 24.35 6.74 -13.34
C THR A 71 23.63 6.47 -14.66
N LYS A 72 24.02 7.18 -15.72
CA LYS A 72 23.50 6.97 -17.07
C LYS A 72 23.65 5.51 -17.55
N ALA A 73 24.60 4.75 -17.03
CA ALA A 73 24.84 3.36 -17.39
C ALA A 73 23.61 2.46 -17.14
N LEU A 74 22.71 2.87 -16.21
CA LEU A 74 21.45 2.16 -15.99
C LEU A 74 20.46 2.28 -17.17
N LEU A 75 20.56 3.33 -17.98
CA LEU A 75 19.57 3.68 -19.00
C LEU A 75 19.76 2.90 -20.30
N ASN A 76 19.79 1.59 -20.19
CA ASN A 76 19.60 0.66 -21.30
C ASN A 76 18.63 -0.44 -20.87
N GLU A 77 18.02 -1.10 -21.83
CA GLU A 77 16.93 -2.01 -21.57
C GLU A 77 17.32 -3.19 -20.65
N GLU A 78 18.48 -3.78 -20.87
CA GLU A 78 18.93 -4.94 -20.11
C GLU A 78 19.23 -4.59 -18.65
N THR A 79 20.04 -3.57 -18.40
CA THR A 79 20.43 -3.18 -17.03
C THR A 79 19.26 -2.62 -16.25
N LEU A 80 18.39 -1.83 -16.89
CA LEU A 80 17.20 -1.29 -16.25
C LEU A 80 16.22 -2.41 -15.89
N THR A 81 16.01 -3.38 -16.78
CA THR A 81 15.15 -4.54 -16.48
C THR A 81 15.67 -5.33 -15.28
N LYS A 82 16.97 -5.67 -15.26
CA LYS A 82 17.59 -6.41 -14.15
C LYS A 82 17.46 -5.61 -12.83
N PHE A 83 17.74 -4.33 -12.88
CA PHE A 83 17.64 -3.45 -11.71
C PHE A 83 16.20 -3.41 -11.17
N ILE A 84 15.21 -3.17 -12.02
CA ILE A 84 13.81 -3.13 -11.61
C ILE A 84 13.36 -4.48 -11.05
N GLN A 85 13.70 -5.60 -11.71
CA GLN A 85 13.37 -6.94 -11.21
C GLN A 85 13.88 -7.18 -9.80
N GLN A 86 15.10 -6.77 -9.52
CA GLN A 86 15.70 -6.90 -8.19
C GLN A 86 14.99 -6.01 -7.17
N LYS A 87 14.83 -4.72 -7.49
CA LYS A 87 14.30 -3.73 -6.55
C LYS A 87 12.81 -3.89 -6.26
N VAL A 88 12.07 -4.38 -7.23
CA VAL A 88 10.66 -4.71 -7.07
C VAL A 88 10.49 -5.88 -6.08
N LEU A 89 11.35 -6.91 -6.13
CA LEU A 89 11.32 -8.01 -5.17
C LEU A 89 11.56 -7.53 -3.72
N ASP A 90 12.44 -6.55 -3.52
CA ASP A 90 12.76 -5.99 -2.20
C ASP A 90 11.53 -5.29 -1.54
N LEU A 91 10.50 -4.94 -2.31
CA LEU A 91 9.26 -4.35 -1.77
C LEU A 91 8.46 -5.33 -0.90
N GLY A 92 8.42 -6.60 -1.29
CA GLY A 92 7.66 -7.62 -0.58
C GLY A 92 6.16 -7.32 -0.49
N THR A 93 5.50 -7.84 0.54
CA THR A 93 4.05 -7.72 0.72
C THR A 93 3.64 -6.88 1.93
N SER A 94 4.59 -6.26 2.65
CA SER A 94 4.32 -5.61 3.95
C SER A 94 3.55 -4.27 3.89
N ALA A 95 3.18 -3.79 2.72
CA ALA A 95 2.42 -2.53 2.55
C ALA A 95 1.00 -2.73 2.00
N CYS A 96 0.41 -3.91 2.19
CA CYS A 96 -0.94 -4.27 1.79
C CYS A 96 -1.15 -4.20 0.27
N PRO A 97 -0.55 -5.12 -0.49
CA PRO A 97 -0.84 -5.26 -1.91
C PRO A 97 -2.30 -5.72 -2.18
N PRO A 98 -2.81 -5.63 -3.40
CA PRO A 98 -2.13 -5.17 -4.62
C PRO A 98 -1.75 -3.70 -4.59
N TYR A 99 -0.53 -3.37 -5.05
CA TYR A 99 0.01 -2.02 -4.96
C TYR A 99 -0.34 -1.11 -6.13
N HIS A 100 -0.40 0.19 -5.87
CA HIS A 100 -0.16 1.21 -6.88
C HIS A 100 1.35 1.50 -6.87
N LEU A 101 2.06 0.95 -7.84
CA LEU A 101 3.53 1.04 -7.92
C LEU A 101 3.94 2.26 -8.72
N ALA A 102 4.84 3.05 -8.17
CA ALA A 102 5.48 4.17 -8.89
C ALA A 102 6.98 3.93 -9.03
N VAL A 103 7.46 4.13 -10.25
CA VAL A 103 8.88 4.16 -10.58
C VAL A 103 9.18 5.51 -11.22
N VAL A 104 10.13 6.23 -10.67
CA VAL A 104 10.54 7.54 -11.19
C VAL A 104 12.00 7.47 -11.60
N ILE A 105 12.29 7.83 -12.83
CA ILE A 105 13.65 7.81 -13.38
C ILE A 105 14.05 9.24 -13.75
N GLY A 106 15.04 9.76 -13.05
CA GLY A 106 15.47 11.12 -13.16
C GLY A 106 15.04 12.00 -11.98
N GLY A 107 15.21 13.27 -12.13
CA GLY A 107 14.98 14.29 -11.12
C GLY A 107 16.20 15.21 -11.01
N THR A 108 15.95 16.49 -10.82
CA THR A 108 17.00 17.50 -10.63
C THR A 108 17.61 17.45 -9.23
N SER A 109 16.95 16.73 -8.32
CA SER A 109 17.42 16.43 -6.96
C SER A 109 16.83 15.11 -6.46
N ALA A 110 17.41 14.57 -5.40
CA ALA A 110 16.88 13.42 -4.68
C ALA A 110 15.45 13.67 -4.19
N GLU A 111 15.20 14.83 -3.64
CA GLU A 111 13.90 15.28 -3.14
C GLU A 111 12.86 15.34 -4.26
N ALA A 112 13.19 15.92 -5.42
CA ALA A 112 12.31 15.99 -6.58
C ALA A 112 11.90 14.57 -7.04
N CYS A 113 12.84 13.64 -7.06
CA CYS A 113 12.56 12.24 -7.38
C CYS A 113 11.58 11.60 -6.38
N LEU A 114 11.85 11.69 -5.08
CA LEU A 114 11.00 11.12 -4.02
C LEU A 114 9.61 11.76 -3.96
N THR A 115 9.52 13.07 -4.10
CA THR A 115 8.24 13.79 -4.15
C THR A 115 7.41 13.31 -5.34
N THR A 116 8.06 13.07 -6.49
CA THR A 116 7.40 12.53 -7.68
C THR A 116 6.91 11.10 -7.44
N VAL A 117 7.70 10.24 -6.78
CA VAL A 117 7.26 8.87 -6.39
C VAL A 117 5.98 8.92 -5.58
N LYS A 118 5.94 9.77 -4.54
CA LYS A 118 4.76 9.91 -3.69
C LYS A 118 3.52 10.31 -4.51
N LYS A 119 3.64 11.34 -5.33
CA LYS A 119 2.54 11.85 -6.15
C LYS A 119 2.12 10.85 -7.23
N ALA A 120 3.07 10.18 -7.89
CA ALA A 120 2.78 9.14 -8.89
C ALA A 120 2.05 7.95 -8.28
N SER A 121 2.47 7.48 -7.10
CA SER A 121 1.78 6.37 -6.40
C SER A 121 0.36 6.72 -5.94
N ALA A 122 0.01 7.99 -5.92
CA ALA A 122 -1.34 8.51 -5.63
C ALA A 122 -2.14 8.86 -6.91
N GLY A 123 -1.63 8.53 -8.09
CA GLY A 123 -2.32 8.81 -9.36
C GLY A 123 -2.29 10.29 -9.80
N TYR A 124 -1.54 11.15 -9.10
CA TYR A 124 -1.55 12.58 -9.41
C TYR A 124 -1.04 12.92 -10.82
N TYR A 125 -0.16 12.08 -11.35
CA TYR A 125 0.47 12.27 -12.66
C TYR A 125 -0.17 11.46 -13.79
N ASP A 126 -1.37 10.93 -13.61
CA ASP A 126 -2.04 10.10 -14.62
C ASP A 126 -2.34 10.84 -15.92
N HIS A 127 -2.38 12.17 -15.87
CA HIS A 127 -2.63 13.04 -17.03
C HIS A 127 -1.37 13.62 -17.68
N LEU A 128 -0.18 13.20 -17.23
CA LEU A 128 1.04 13.63 -17.90
C LEU A 128 1.08 13.15 -19.35
N PRO A 129 1.77 13.89 -20.24
CA PRO A 129 2.06 13.43 -21.59
C PRO A 129 2.78 12.06 -21.58
N THR A 130 2.68 11.32 -22.67
CA THR A 130 3.33 10.00 -22.81
C THR A 130 4.66 10.07 -23.59
N SER A 131 5.13 11.28 -23.87
CA SER A 131 6.43 11.52 -24.52
C SER A 131 7.10 12.77 -23.96
N GLY A 132 8.42 12.77 -23.95
CA GLY A 132 9.23 13.94 -23.65
C GLY A 132 9.22 14.98 -24.77
N ASN A 133 9.93 16.07 -24.54
CA ASN A 133 10.25 17.09 -25.57
C ASN A 133 11.62 17.71 -25.29
N GLU A 134 12.09 18.56 -26.19
CA GLU A 134 13.38 19.24 -26.06
C GLU A 134 13.45 20.17 -24.84
N GLY A 135 12.33 20.72 -24.40
CA GLY A 135 12.23 21.54 -23.19
C GLY A 135 12.31 20.75 -21.88
N GLY A 136 12.47 19.42 -21.93
CA GLY A 136 12.66 18.59 -20.74
C GLY A 136 11.39 18.37 -19.92
N ARG A 137 10.21 18.36 -20.55
CA ARG A 137 8.98 18.07 -19.80
C ARG A 137 8.96 16.64 -19.25
N ALA A 138 8.40 16.48 -18.07
CA ALA A 138 8.11 15.19 -17.49
C ALA A 138 7.06 14.44 -18.31
N PHE A 139 7.15 13.09 -18.36
CA PHE A 139 6.18 12.26 -19.07
C PHE A 139 6.02 10.90 -18.43
N ARG A 140 4.91 10.24 -18.74
CA ARG A 140 4.65 8.83 -18.41
C ARG A 140 5.22 7.93 -19.50
N ASP A 141 6.01 6.96 -19.12
CA ASP A 141 6.61 5.97 -20.01
C ASP A 141 5.73 4.69 -20.03
N LEU A 142 4.71 4.71 -20.88
CA LEU A 142 3.70 3.63 -20.92
C LEU A 142 4.31 2.28 -21.31
N GLU A 143 5.34 2.26 -22.13
CA GLU A 143 6.04 1.03 -22.50
C GLU A 143 6.67 0.37 -21.27
N TRP A 144 7.35 1.15 -20.45
CA TRP A 144 7.93 0.66 -19.20
C TRP A 144 6.89 0.36 -18.13
N GLU A 145 5.76 1.06 -18.11
CA GLU A 145 4.63 0.70 -17.23
C GLU A 145 4.15 -0.72 -17.50
N GLU A 146 3.95 -1.06 -18.78
CA GLU A 146 3.51 -2.40 -19.19
C GLU A 146 4.57 -3.47 -18.92
N LYS A 147 5.84 -3.20 -19.24
CA LYS A 147 6.96 -4.10 -18.94
C LYS A 147 7.07 -4.42 -17.46
N ILE A 148 7.00 -3.41 -16.61
CA ILE A 148 7.11 -3.60 -15.15
C ILE A 148 5.88 -4.31 -14.60
N LEU A 149 4.69 -4.00 -15.09
CA LEU A 149 3.47 -4.73 -14.71
C LEU A 149 3.58 -6.22 -15.05
N LYS A 150 4.12 -6.55 -16.23
CA LYS A 150 4.38 -7.93 -16.61
C LYS A 150 5.40 -8.59 -15.69
N ILE A 151 6.50 -7.92 -15.39
CA ILE A 151 7.51 -8.41 -14.43
C ILE A 151 6.86 -8.75 -13.08
N CYS A 152 6.04 -7.85 -12.55
CA CYS A 152 5.34 -8.06 -11.28
C CYS A 152 4.41 -9.28 -11.30
N ARG A 153 3.70 -9.49 -12.40
CA ARG A 153 2.81 -10.65 -12.59
C ARG A 153 3.57 -11.96 -12.69
N ASP A 154 4.67 -11.96 -13.45
CA ASP A 154 5.49 -13.15 -13.72
C ASP A 154 6.23 -13.62 -12.44
N LYS A 155 6.53 -12.71 -11.52
CA LYS A 155 7.14 -13.06 -10.23
C LYS A 155 6.22 -13.88 -9.32
N GLY A 156 4.91 -13.83 -9.52
CA GLY A 156 3.97 -14.66 -8.78
C GLY A 156 3.85 -14.37 -7.28
N ILE A 157 4.30 -13.21 -6.81
CA ILE A 157 4.25 -12.83 -5.38
C ILE A 157 2.81 -12.73 -4.90
N GLY A 158 1.93 -12.15 -5.70
CA GLY A 158 0.53 -11.97 -5.38
C GLY A 158 0.27 -11.01 -4.22
N ALA A 159 -0.98 -10.93 -3.80
CA ALA A 159 -1.37 -10.02 -2.73
C ALA A 159 -0.91 -10.50 -1.35
N GLN A 160 -0.83 -11.83 -1.12
CA GLN A 160 -0.40 -12.42 0.15
C GLN A 160 0.28 -13.79 -0.01
N PHE A 161 -0.38 -14.72 -0.68
CA PHE A 161 0.02 -16.13 -0.72
C PHE A 161 0.37 -16.57 -2.15
N GLY A 162 0.96 -15.67 -2.91
CA GLY A 162 1.29 -15.89 -4.31
C GLY A 162 0.17 -15.49 -5.27
N GLY A 163 0.46 -15.52 -6.55
CA GLY A 163 -0.46 -15.18 -7.63
C GLY A 163 -0.02 -13.96 -8.45
N LYS A 164 -0.87 -13.57 -9.40
CA LYS A 164 -0.55 -12.53 -10.38
C LYS A 164 -0.82 -11.10 -9.90
N TYR A 165 -1.67 -10.93 -8.88
CA TYR A 165 -2.20 -9.62 -8.47
C TYR A 165 -1.41 -9.04 -7.31
N TRP A 166 -0.12 -8.78 -7.53
CA TRP A 166 0.73 -8.09 -6.56
C TRP A 166 0.69 -6.58 -6.72
N VAL A 167 0.46 -6.09 -7.93
CA VAL A 167 0.22 -4.68 -8.23
C VAL A 167 -1.08 -4.51 -9.03
N HIS A 168 -1.81 -3.44 -8.77
CA HIS A 168 -2.96 -3.01 -9.57
C HIS A 168 -2.48 -2.38 -10.86
N ASP A 169 -1.59 -1.44 -10.71
CA ASP A 169 -1.08 -0.60 -11.79
C ASP A 169 0.36 -0.17 -11.50
N VAL A 170 1.02 0.29 -12.53
CA VAL A 170 2.37 0.83 -12.50
C VAL A 170 2.35 2.21 -13.14
N ARG A 171 3.06 3.14 -12.55
CA ARG A 171 3.33 4.45 -13.14
C ARG A 171 4.82 4.65 -13.24
N VAL A 172 5.29 4.87 -14.46
CA VAL A 172 6.69 5.17 -14.73
C VAL A 172 6.81 6.62 -15.17
N ILE A 173 7.41 7.46 -14.34
CA ILE A 173 7.60 8.88 -14.64
C ILE A 173 9.05 9.13 -15.00
N ARG A 174 9.24 9.76 -16.15
CA ARG A 174 10.55 10.21 -16.63
C ARG A 174 10.71 11.71 -16.35
N LEU A 175 11.81 12.06 -15.68
CA LEU A 175 12.13 13.43 -15.33
C LEU A 175 13.45 13.88 -15.98
N PRO A 176 13.62 15.20 -16.23
CA PRO A 176 14.93 15.77 -16.51
C PRO A 176 15.90 15.46 -15.36
N ARG A 177 17.17 15.29 -15.69
CA ARG A 177 18.21 14.99 -14.72
C ARG A 177 19.55 15.64 -15.10
N HIS A 178 20.45 15.70 -14.15
CA HIS A 178 21.84 15.99 -14.44
C HIS A 178 22.45 14.86 -15.26
N ALA A 179 23.27 15.19 -16.26
CA ALA A 179 23.82 14.20 -17.19
C ALA A 179 24.62 13.07 -16.51
N ALA A 180 25.33 13.39 -15.45
CA ALA A 180 26.15 12.41 -14.69
C ALA A 180 25.40 11.61 -13.64
N SER A 181 24.19 12.03 -13.23
CA SER A 181 23.40 11.35 -12.20
C SER A 181 22.10 10.78 -12.78
N CYS A 182 21.63 9.70 -12.21
CA CYS A 182 20.36 9.10 -12.57
C CYS A 182 19.66 8.61 -11.30
N PRO A 183 19.04 9.50 -10.53
CA PRO A 183 18.25 9.05 -9.39
C PRO A 183 17.08 8.22 -9.88
N VAL A 184 16.81 7.10 -9.19
CA VAL A 184 15.67 6.23 -9.44
C VAL A 184 14.91 6.09 -8.15
N GLY A 185 13.67 6.54 -8.16
CA GLY A 185 12.76 6.38 -7.04
C GLY A 185 11.78 5.24 -7.29
N ILE A 186 11.57 4.40 -6.28
CA ILE A 186 10.57 3.32 -6.33
C ILE A 186 9.73 3.39 -5.07
N GLY A 187 8.42 3.39 -5.21
CA GLY A 187 7.53 3.40 -4.06
C GLY A 187 6.14 2.91 -4.38
N VAL A 188 5.38 2.64 -3.32
CA VAL A 188 4.04 2.08 -3.45
C VAL A 188 3.00 2.86 -2.65
N SER A 189 1.76 2.82 -3.09
CA SER A 189 0.59 3.01 -2.25
C SER A 189 -0.12 1.67 -2.08
N CYS A 190 -0.77 1.47 -0.93
CA CYS A 190 -1.51 0.24 -0.67
C CYS A 190 -2.77 0.16 -1.55
N SER A 191 -3.41 -1.00 -1.60
CA SER A 191 -4.63 -1.21 -2.38
C SER A 191 -5.80 -0.29 -2.00
N ALA A 192 -5.79 0.26 -0.78
CA ALA A 192 -6.78 1.25 -0.37
C ALA A 192 -6.38 2.64 -0.89
N ASP A 193 -7.10 3.16 -1.87
CA ASP A 193 -6.96 4.55 -2.29
C ASP A 193 -7.53 5.47 -1.20
N ARG A 194 -6.67 6.36 -0.70
CA ARG A 194 -7.00 7.31 0.38
C ARG A 194 -6.60 8.72 0.01
N ASN A 195 -6.63 9.02 -1.27
CA ASN A 195 -6.28 10.32 -1.81
C ASN A 195 -7.57 11.02 -2.24
N ILE A 196 -7.60 12.33 -2.13
CA ILE A 196 -8.71 13.13 -2.63
C ILE A 196 -8.17 14.47 -3.14
N LYS A 197 -8.67 14.90 -4.28
CA LYS A 197 -8.41 16.24 -4.83
C LYS A 197 -9.50 17.21 -4.37
N GLY A 198 -9.10 18.43 -4.16
CA GLY A 198 -10.02 19.53 -3.88
C GLY A 198 -9.60 20.78 -4.61
N LYS A 199 -10.54 21.67 -4.86
CA LYS A 199 -10.25 23.01 -5.38
C LYS A 199 -11.15 24.04 -4.71
N ILE A 200 -10.64 25.25 -4.56
CA ILE A 200 -11.38 26.43 -4.15
C ILE A 200 -11.28 27.43 -5.29
N THR A 201 -12.42 27.93 -5.74
CA THR A 201 -12.55 28.96 -6.77
C THR A 201 -13.49 30.05 -6.24
N GLU A 202 -13.73 31.10 -7.01
CA GLU A 202 -14.71 32.13 -6.71
C GLU A 202 -16.14 31.56 -6.63
N GLU A 203 -16.40 30.44 -7.32
CA GLU A 203 -17.71 29.78 -7.33
C GLU A 203 -17.95 28.88 -6.10
N GLY A 204 -16.89 28.54 -5.35
CA GLY A 204 -17.00 27.73 -4.14
C GLY A 204 -15.92 26.69 -3.94
N ILE A 205 -16.21 25.73 -3.06
CA ILE A 205 -15.32 24.63 -2.66
C ILE A 205 -15.82 23.32 -3.31
N PHE A 206 -14.95 22.67 -4.04
CA PHE A 206 -15.23 21.44 -4.77
C PHE A 206 -14.31 20.31 -4.28
N LEU A 207 -14.87 19.14 -4.09
CA LEU A 207 -14.13 17.90 -3.80
C LEU A 207 -14.30 16.92 -4.96
N GLU A 208 -13.24 16.17 -5.22
CA GLU A 208 -13.27 15.06 -6.16
C GLU A 208 -14.39 14.08 -5.81
N GLN A 209 -15.16 13.69 -6.80
CA GLN A 209 -16.22 12.73 -6.61
C GLN A 209 -15.65 11.32 -6.80
N LEU A 210 -15.65 10.56 -5.71
CA LEU A 210 -15.25 9.16 -5.75
C LEU A 210 -16.33 8.29 -6.43
N GLU A 211 -15.91 7.12 -6.93
CA GLU A 211 -16.82 6.17 -7.54
C GLU A 211 -17.89 5.71 -6.54
N LYS A 212 -19.14 5.87 -6.92
CA LYS A 212 -20.31 5.50 -6.09
C LYS A 212 -20.83 4.10 -6.36
N ASN A 213 -20.51 3.55 -7.54
CA ASN A 213 -20.94 2.21 -7.93
C ASN A 213 -19.74 1.35 -8.38
N PRO A 214 -18.88 0.91 -7.45
CA PRO A 214 -17.72 0.11 -7.78
C PRO A 214 -18.10 -1.25 -8.40
N ALA A 215 -19.32 -1.72 -8.18
CA ALA A 215 -19.80 -2.99 -8.75
C ALA A 215 -19.81 -2.99 -10.29
N ARG A 216 -19.87 -1.83 -10.95
CA ARG A 216 -19.80 -1.74 -12.42
C ARG A 216 -18.47 -2.22 -13.02
N PHE A 217 -17.41 -2.29 -12.21
CA PHE A 217 -16.09 -2.79 -12.63
C PHE A 217 -15.92 -4.29 -12.41
N LEU A 218 -16.89 -4.94 -11.76
CA LEU A 218 -16.86 -6.39 -11.63
C LEU A 218 -17.16 -7.01 -12.99
N PRO A 219 -16.52 -8.14 -13.33
CA PRO A 219 -16.87 -8.87 -14.52
C PRO A 219 -18.35 -9.29 -14.47
N ALA A 220 -19.04 -9.25 -15.61
CA ALA A 220 -20.46 -9.61 -15.71
C ALA A 220 -20.72 -11.05 -15.24
N GLU A 221 -19.75 -11.92 -15.43
CA GLU A 221 -19.76 -13.28 -14.89
C GLU A 221 -18.68 -13.40 -13.83
N SER A 222 -19.07 -13.75 -12.62
CA SER A 222 -18.10 -14.19 -11.62
C SER A 222 -17.39 -15.43 -12.15
N PRO A 223 -16.05 -15.47 -12.20
CA PRO A 223 -15.36 -16.69 -12.59
C PRO A 223 -15.89 -17.84 -11.73
N ALA A 224 -16.24 -18.95 -12.35
CA ALA A 224 -16.71 -20.14 -11.66
C ALA A 224 -15.73 -20.44 -10.50
N LEU A 225 -16.22 -20.27 -9.30
CA LEU A 225 -15.39 -20.51 -8.12
C LEU A 225 -15.15 -22.02 -8.03
N THR A 226 -13.90 -22.43 -8.02
CA THR A 226 -13.54 -23.82 -7.72
C THR A 226 -14.23 -24.26 -6.44
N PRO A 227 -14.76 -25.50 -6.38
CA PRO A 227 -15.34 -26.02 -5.15
C PRO A 227 -14.41 -25.80 -3.98
N ALA A 228 -14.94 -25.34 -2.86
CA ALA A 228 -14.16 -25.14 -1.64
C ALA A 228 -14.21 -26.41 -0.80
N VAL A 229 -13.07 -26.73 -0.16
CA VAL A 229 -13.00 -27.80 0.83
C VAL A 229 -13.40 -27.23 2.19
N ASN A 230 -14.30 -27.91 2.90
CA ASN A 230 -14.73 -27.50 4.22
C ASN A 230 -13.77 -28.05 5.27
N ILE A 231 -13.23 -27.18 6.11
CA ILE A 231 -12.31 -27.52 7.20
C ILE A 231 -12.91 -27.03 8.52
N ASP A 232 -13.07 -27.94 9.45
CA ASP A 232 -13.48 -27.64 10.81
C ASP A 232 -12.25 -27.38 11.69
N LEU A 233 -12.12 -26.16 12.21
CA LEU A 233 -10.98 -25.70 13.03
C LEU A 233 -11.16 -25.99 14.53
N ASP A 234 -12.31 -26.46 14.97
CA ASP A 234 -12.55 -26.81 16.38
C ASP A 234 -12.09 -28.22 16.70
N GLN A 235 -11.55 -28.94 15.72
CA GLN A 235 -10.88 -30.23 15.95
C GLN A 235 -9.49 -30.04 16.58
N PRO A 236 -8.89 -31.08 17.16
CA PRO A 236 -7.51 -31.06 17.60
C PRO A 236 -6.57 -30.57 16.46
N MET A 237 -5.63 -29.69 16.77
CA MET A 237 -4.78 -29.07 15.78
C MET A 237 -4.03 -30.08 14.89
N GLU A 238 -3.64 -31.23 15.44
CA GLU A 238 -3.02 -32.32 14.68
C GLU A 238 -3.92 -32.84 13.55
N ASN A 239 -5.21 -32.94 13.78
CA ASN A 239 -6.17 -33.37 12.78
C ASN A 239 -6.38 -32.30 11.71
N VAL A 240 -6.44 -31.02 12.11
CA VAL A 240 -6.55 -29.88 11.20
C VAL A 240 -5.32 -29.83 10.27
N LEU A 241 -4.11 -29.96 10.83
CA LEU A 241 -2.87 -29.96 10.05
C LEU A 241 -2.79 -31.16 9.09
N LYS A 242 -3.18 -32.36 9.56
CA LYS A 242 -3.22 -33.55 8.72
C LYS A 242 -4.21 -33.42 7.57
N GLU A 243 -5.36 -32.80 7.81
CA GLU A 243 -6.37 -32.55 6.78
C GLU A 243 -5.84 -31.53 5.76
N LEU A 244 -5.31 -30.39 6.21
CA LEU A 244 -4.75 -29.35 5.34
C LEU A 244 -3.61 -29.85 4.47
N SER A 245 -2.79 -30.78 4.98
CA SER A 245 -1.64 -31.35 4.25
C SER A 245 -2.04 -32.19 3.03
N LYS A 246 -3.30 -32.57 2.89
CA LYS A 246 -3.80 -33.32 1.73
C LYS A 246 -4.00 -32.44 0.50
N TYR A 247 -4.04 -31.13 0.65
CA TYR A 247 -4.42 -30.22 -0.40
C TYR A 247 -3.22 -29.38 -0.87
N PRO A 248 -3.08 -29.16 -2.19
CA PRO A 248 -2.03 -28.32 -2.72
C PRO A 248 -2.24 -26.85 -2.34
N VAL A 249 -1.16 -26.07 -2.34
CA VAL A 249 -1.21 -24.61 -2.19
C VAL A 249 -2.21 -24.01 -3.17
N LYS A 250 -2.95 -22.99 -2.74
CA LYS A 250 -4.04 -22.31 -3.46
C LYS A 250 -5.37 -23.10 -3.54
N THR A 251 -5.50 -24.20 -2.85
CA THR A 251 -6.81 -24.83 -2.69
C THR A 251 -7.76 -23.87 -1.94
N ARG A 252 -8.96 -23.71 -2.47
CA ARG A 252 -9.98 -22.90 -1.81
C ARG A 252 -10.55 -23.65 -0.63
N LEU A 253 -10.55 -23.01 0.55
CA LEU A 253 -11.03 -23.59 1.80
C LEU A 253 -12.18 -22.76 2.35
N ASN A 254 -13.18 -23.42 2.88
CA ASN A 254 -14.18 -22.86 3.80
C ASN A 254 -13.79 -23.26 5.21
N LEU A 255 -13.36 -22.32 6.02
CA LEU A 255 -12.94 -22.55 7.38
C LEU A 255 -14.12 -22.28 8.34
N SER A 256 -14.44 -23.22 9.20
CA SER A 256 -15.43 -23.07 10.26
C SER A 256 -14.78 -23.34 11.60
N GLY A 257 -15.15 -22.61 12.64
CA GLY A 257 -14.62 -22.78 13.98
C GLY A 257 -13.82 -21.61 14.50
N THR A 258 -13.04 -21.83 15.54
CA THR A 258 -12.32 -20.78 16.27
C THR A 258 -11.02 -20.38 15.59
N LEU A 259 -10.86 -19.08 15.34
CA LEU A 259 -9.64 -18.44 14.83
C LEU A 259 -9.13 -17.40 15.82
N ILE A 260 -7.83 -17.38 16.05
CA ILE A 260 -7.19 -16.31 16.80
C ILE A 260 -6.77 -15.20 15.83
N VAL A 261 -7.35 -14.02 15.99
CA VAL A 261 -6.93 -12.84 15.21
C VAL A 261 -5.86 -12.10 15.98
N ALA A 262 -4.64 -12.12 15.47
CA ALA A 262 -3.49 -11.51 16.13
C ALA A 262 -2.51 -10.95 15.10
N ARG A 263 -1.95 -9.78 15.39
CA ARG A 263 -0.92 -9.15 14.57
C ARG A 263 0.19 -8.54 15.45
N ASP A 264 0.90 -7.55 14.94
CA ASP A 264 2.16 -6.97 15.46
C ASP A 264 2.30 -6.99 16.97
N ILE A 265 1.39 -6.31 17.70
CA ILE A 265 1.50 -6.17 19.16
C ILE A 265 1.35 -7.52 19.85
N ALA A 266 0.43 -8.37 19.37
CA ALA A 266 0.23 -9.70 19.96
C ALA A 266 1.46 -10.57 19.73
N HIS A 267 2.02 -10.57 18.51
CA HIS A 267 3.22 -11.34 18.19
C HIS A 267 4.45 -10.83 18.92
N ALA A 268 4.61 -9.51 19.07
CA ALA A 268 5.71 -8.92 19.86
C ALA A 268 5.63 -9.36 21.34
N ARG A 269 4.43 -9.38 21.93
CA ARG A 269 4.23 -9.86 23.28
C ARG A 269 4.52 -11.36 23.43
N ILE A 270 4.10 -12.16 22.46
CA ILE A 270 4.39 -13.60 22.46
C ILE A 270 5.89 -13.83 22.35
N LYS A 271 6.57 -13.12 21.45
CA LYS A 271 8.03 -13.18 21.35
C LYS A 271 8.69 -12.83 22.66
N GLN A 272 8.29 -11.73 23.30
CA GLN A 272 8.81 -11.32 24.60
C GLN A 272 8.61 -12.43 25.66
N MET A 273 7.42 -13.05 25.70
CA MET A 273 7.15 -14.15 26.62
C MET A 273 8.07 -15.35 26.37
N ILE A 274 8.33 -15.70 25.11
CA ILE A 274 9.26 -16.77 24.74
C ILE A 274 10.68 -16.42 25.18
N ASP A 275 11.14 -15.21 24.90
CA ASP A 275 12.47 -14.71 25.26
C ASP A 275 12.67 -14.71 26.80
N GLU A 276 11.60 -14.45 27.56
CA GLU A 276 11.56 -14.51 29.04
C GLU A 276 11.36 -15.90 29.61
N GLY A 277 11.28 -16.95 28.76
CA GLY A 277 11.03 -18.33 29.18
C GLY A 277 9.60 -18.59 29.74
N LYS A 278 8.65 -17.68 29.46
CA LYS A 278 7.26 -17.85 29.90
C LYS A 278 6.49 -18.77 28.96
N PRO A 279 5.54 -19.56 29.48
CA PRO A 279 4.76 -20.46 28.64
C PRO A 279 3.88 -19.68 27.66
N MET A 280 3.80 -20.16 26.42
CA MET A 280 2.86 -19.63 25.43
C MET A 280 1.41 -19.85 25.89
N PRO A 281 0.50 -18.89 25.70
CA PRO A 281 -0.90 -19.06 26.04
C PRO A 281 -1.52 -20.27 25.35
N GLU A 282 -2.30 -21.06 26.06
CA GLU A 282 -2.88 -22.32 25.58
C GLU A 282 -3.75 -22.16 24.33
N TYR A 283 -4.47 -21.03 24.20
CA TYR A 283 -5.30 -20.80 23.03
C TYR A 283 -4.49 -20.65 21.73
N PHE A 284 -3.22 -20.19 21.80
CA PHE A 284 -2.32 -20.16 20.64
C PHE A 284 -1.82 -21.54 20.21
N LYS A 285 -1.85 -22.52 21.12
CA LYS A 285 -1.51 -23.91 20.80
C LYS A 285 -2.68 -24.67 20.21
N LYS A 286 -3.89 -24.24 20.53
CA LYS A 286 -5.12 -24.97 20.17
C LYS A 286 -5.81 -24.48 18.92
N HIS A 287 -5.57 -23.24 18.51
CA HIS A 287 -6.28 -22.62 17.40
C HIS A 287 -5.32 -21.96 16.40
N PRO A 288 -5.63 -22.00 15.11
CA PRO A 288 -4.82 -21.31 14.10
C PRO A 288 -4.89 -19.80 14.27
N VAL A 289 -3.81 -19.13 13.89
CA VAL A 289 -3.71 -17.67 13.92
C VAL A 289 -3.98 -17.12 12.54
N TYR A 290 -4.92 -16.18 12.46
CA TYR A 290 -5.13 -15.34 11.30
C TYR A 290 -4.47 -14.00 11.55
N TYR A 291 -3.38 -13.71 10.79
CA TYR A 291 -2.65 -12.47 10.93
C TYR A 291 -3.43 -11.34 10.26
N ALA A 292 -4.34 -10.74 10.99
CA ALA A 292 -5.21 -9.69 10.49
C ALA A 292 -5.55 -8.67 11.59
N GLY A 293 -5.97 -7.50 11.15
CA GLY A 293 -6.50 -6.45 12.01
C GLY A 293 -7.99 -6.25 11.77
N PRO A 294 -8.87 -6.56 12.73
CA PRO A 294 -10.27 -6.25 12.60
C PRO A 294 -10.48 -4.75 12.64
N ALA A 295 -11.37 -4.24 11.80
CA ALA A 295 -11.88 -2.89 11.96
C ALA A 295 -12.65 -2.79 13.29
N LYS A 296 -12.53 -1.64 13.99
CA LYS A 296 -13.31 -1.45 15.23
C LYS A 296 -14.79 -1.44 14.89
N THR A 297 -15.50 -2.41 15.44
CA THR A 297 -16.92 -2.61 15.17
C THR A 297 -17.76 -1.64 15.97
N PRO A 298 -18.72 -0.93 15.37
CA PRO A 298 -19.72 -0.19 16.12
C PRO A 298 -20.51 -1.11 17.04
N LYS A 299 -20.94 -0.58 18.21
CA LYS A 299 -21.71 -1.36 19.19
C LYS A 299 -22.97 -1.92 18.53
N GLY A 300 -23.17 -3.24 18.65
CA GLY A 300 -24.34 -3.93 18.12
C GLY A 300 -24.27 -4.35 16.65
N MET A 301 -23.13 -4.14 15.98
CA MET A 301 -22.93 -4.60 14.60
C MET A 301 -21.90 -5.73 14.53
N ALA A 302 -22.03 -6.60 13.55
CA ALA A 302 -21.01 -7.61 13.26
C ALA A 302 -19.73 -6.97 12.79
N SER A 303 -18.57 -7.59 13.06
CA SER A 303 -17.29 -7.13 12.55
C SER A 303 -17.29 -7.18 11.02
N GLY A 304 -17.14 -6.02 10.37
CA GLY A 304 -17.35 -5.90 8.93
C GLY A 304 -16.15 -6.34 8.09
N SER A 305 -14.94 -6.11 8.53
CA SER A 305 -13.76 -6.37 7.71
C SER A 305 -12.57 -6.75 8.57
N PHE A 306 -11.92 -7.83 8.18
CA PHE A 306 -10.62 -8.24 8.68
C PHE A 306 -9.61 -8.02 7.57
N GLY A 307 -8.97 -6.85 7.57
CA GLY A 307 -7.90 -6.59 6.62
C GLY A 307 -6.68 -7.45 6.96
N PRO A 308 -6.22 -8.32 6.06
CA PRO A 308 -4.92 -8.94 6.25
C PRO A 308 -3.88 -7.85 6.35
N THR A 309 -2.96 -8.01 7.27
CA THR A 309 -1.83 -7.10 7.42
C THR A 309 -0.57 -7.95 7.46
N THR A 310 0.49 -7.40 7.00
CA THR A 310 1.77 -8.10 6.95
C THR A 310 2.61 -7.72 8.16
N ALA A 311 3.32 -8.71 8.64
CA ALA A 311 4.32 -8.55 9.69
C ALA A 311 5.52 -7.74 9.21
#